data_f7d06fff1e241605b311d7a76203fa20
#
_entry.id   f7d06fff1e241605b311d7a76203fa20
#
_cell.length_a   1.000
_cell.length_b   1.000
_cell.length_c   1.000
_cell.angle_alpha   90.00
_cell.angle_beta   90.00
_cell.angle_gamma   90.00
#
_symmetry.space_group_name_H-M   'P 1'
#
loop_
_entity.id
_entity.type
_entity.pdbx_description
1 polymer ?
#
loop_
_entity_poly.entity_id
_entity_poly.type
_entity_poly.pdbx_seq_one_letter_code
_entity_poly.pdbx_strand_id
1 'polypeptide(L)'
;RNLLVVDETSMVDVMLMQSLMKALPDRAALLIVGDIDQLPSVGPGQVLGDVISSGAVPVLRLTDVFRQAAQSRIIMSAHRINQGSIPDLGPPEAESDFYFVQADDPETAVARIIELVKTRIPKRFGLDPIRDIQVLCPMNRGDAGADQLNRDLQDLLNPAQLEVERGGRVFRAGDKVMQIENDYDKEVYNGDIGYVDDVDPDAGELKANFDGRAVTYGFGELDTLVPAYAATIHKSQGSEYPAVVIPVLTQH
;
A
#
# COMPACT_ATOMS: atom_id res chain seq x y z
N ARG A 1 -30.61 2.66 20.16
CA ARG A 1 -29.33 1.92 20.39
C ARG A 1 -28.42 2.26 19.23
N ASN A 2 -27.20 2.70 19.52
CA ASN A 2 -26.23 3.04 18.50
C ASN A 2 -25.27 1.86 18.35
N LEU A 3 -24.91 1.53 17.13
CA LEU A 3 -23.87 0.56 16.78
C LEU A 3 -22.70 1.33 16.15
N LEU A 4 -21.52 1.16 16.69
CA LEU A 4 -20.28 1.59 16.06
C LEU A 4 -19.59 0.37 15.46
N VAL A 5 -19.24 0.44 14.19
CA VAL A 5 -18.44 -0.58 13.49
C VAL A 5 -17.05 0.01 13.26
N VAL A 6 -16.02 -0.72 13.67
CA VAL A 6 -14.62 -0.37 13.42
C VAL A 6 -14.04 -1.47 12.55
N ASP A 7 -13.71 -1.12 11.32
CA ASP A 7 -13.07 -2.02 10.36
C ASP A 7 -11.55 -1.81 10.39
N GLU A 8 -10.80 -2.71 9.75
CA GLU A 8 -9.33 -2.71 9.70
C GLU A 8 -8.67 -2.62 11.09
N THR A 9 -9.25 -3.30 12.08
CA THR A 9 -8.83 -3.18 13.49
C THR A 9 -7.44 -3.79 13.75
N SER A 10 -6.88 -4.55 12.83
CA SER A 10 -5.47 -4.98 12.87
C SER A 10 -4.51 -3.79 12.98
N MET A 11 -4.89 -2.62 12.45
CA MET A 11 -4.12 -1.38 12.47
C MET A 11 -4.31 -0.55 13.75
N VAL A 12 -5.19 -0.95 14.66
CA VAL A 12 -5.51 -0.19 15.88
C VAL A 12 -4.57 -0.59 17.01
N ASP A 13 -3.80 0.39 17.49
CA ASP A 13 -2.95 0.23 18.68
C ASP A 13 -3.69 0.47 20.01
N VAL A 14 -3.02 0.25 21.11
CA VAL A 14 -3.59 0.42 22.46
C VAL A 14 -4.04 1.86 22.73
N MET A 15 -3.30 2.86 22.24
CA MET A 15 -3.62 4.27 22.51
C MET A 15 -4.87 4.71 21.73
N LEU A 16 -4.97 4.26 20.47
CA LEU A 16 -6.14 4.53 19.64
C LEU A 16 -7.37 3.79 20.19
N MET A 17 -7.24 2.53 20.59
CA MET A 17 -8.33 1.78 21.22
C MET A 17 -8.78 2.44 22.53
N GLN A 18 -7.84 2.92 23.36
CA GLN A 18 -8.19 3.64 24.59
C GLN A 18 -9.02 4.91 24.27
N SER A 19 -8.62 5.66 23.26
CA SER A 19 -9.33 6.87 22.83
C SER A 19 -10.72 6.54 22.31
N LEU A 20 -10.85 5.49 21.51
CA LEU A 20 -12.12 4.96 21.01
C LEU A 20 -13.06 4.58 22.19
N MET A 21 -12.55 3.82 23.14
CA MET A 21 -13.35 3.37 24.28
C MET A 21 -13.81 4.53 25.16
N LYS A 22 -13.01 5.60 25.30
CA LYS A 22 -13.42 6.81 26.03
C LYS A 22 -14.49 7.61 25.29
N ALA A 23 -14.48 7.57 23.96
CA ALA A 23 -15.46 8.29 23.14
C ALA A 23 -16.77 7.51 22.93
N LEU A 24 -16.76 6.19 23.17
CA LEU A 24 -17.91 5.33 22.97
C LEU A 24 -19.00 5.61 24.02
N PRO A 25 -20.25 5.93 23.64
CA PRO A 25 -21.33 6.10 24.62
C PRO A 25 -21.65 4.79 25.37
N ASP A 26 -21.98 4.89 26.65
CA ASP A 26 -22.25 3.74 27.56
C ASP A 26 -23.29 2.72 27.02
N ARG A 27 -24.19 3.15 26.14
CA ARG A 27 -25.27 2.32 25.59
C ARG A 27 -25.05 1.92 24.13
N ALA A 28 -23.90 2.23 23.56
CA ALA A 28 -23.54 1.84 22.22
C ALA A 28 -23.02 0.39 22.20
N ALA A 29 -23.33 -0.33 21.13
CA ALA A 29 -22.65 -1.58 20.81
C ALA A 29 -21.43 -1.29 19.93
N LEU A 30 -20.34 -2.03 20.16
CA LEU A 30 -19.13 -1.96 19.37
C LEU A 30 -18.97 -3.28 18.61
N LEU A 31 -18.83 -3.19 17.29
CA LEU A 31 -18.42 -4.30 16.42
C LEU A 31 -17.02 -4.02 15.90
N ILE A 32 -16.10 -4.90 16.20
CA ILE A 32 -14.71 -4.84 15.75
C ILE A 32 -14.56 -5.85 14.61
N VAL A 33 -14.07 -5.39 13.45
CA VAL A 33 -13.81 -6.21 12.26
C VAL A 33 -12.33 -6.05 11.89
N GLY A 34 -11.66 -7.14 11.51
CA GLY A 34 -10.26 -7.09 11.11
C GLY A 34 -9.68 -8.48 10.90
N ASP A 35 -8.46 -8.52 10.40
CA ASP A 35 -7.72 -9.72 10.07
C ASP A 35 -6.45 -9.80 10.94
N ILE A 36 -6.38 -10.82 11.82
CA ILE A 36 -5.23 -11.02 12.72
C ILE A 36 -3.96 -11.49 11.99
N ASP A 37 -4.10 -11.94 10.75
CA ASP A 37 -2.99 -12.43 9.93
C ASP A 37 -2.38 -11.30 9.08
N GLN A 38 -3.01 -10.12 9.04
CA GLN A 38 -2.43 -8.92 8.46
C GLN A 38 -1.36 -8.31 9.36
N LEU A 39 -0.61 -7.34 8.81
CA LEU A 39 0.41 -6.62 9.57
C LEU A 39 -0.21 -5.97 10.82
N PRO A 40 0.43 -6.09 11.98
CA PRO A 40 -0.01 -5.43 13.20
C PRO A 40 0.15 -3.91 13.09
N SER A 41 -0.48 -3.18 14.03
CA SER A 41 -0.29 -1.74 14.17
C SER A 41 1.20 -1.38 14.36
N VAL A 42 1.61 -0.23 13.83
CA VAL A 42 2.96 0.32 14.06
C VAL A 42 3.11 0.79 15.52
N GLY A 43 2.00 1.24 16.14
CA GLY A 43 1.95 1.62 17.54
C GLY A 43 1.95 0.41 18.49
N PRO A 44 2.04 0.64 19.81
CA PRO A 44 2.19 -0.43 20.78
C PRO A 44 0.94 -1.29 20.95
N GLY A 45 1.13 -2.61 21.02
CA GLY A 45 0.11 -3.62 21.32
C GLY A 45 -0.53 -4.24 20.08
N GLN A 46 -1.16 -5.40 20.30
CA GLN A 46 -1.88 -6.17 19.27
C GLN A 46 -3.35 -6.31 19.68
N VAL A 47 -4.05 -5.19 19.72
CA VAL A 47 -5.38 -5.08 20.32
C VAL A 47 -6.37 -6.12 19.81
N LEU A 48 -6.46 -6.33 18.48
CA LEU A 48 -7.37 -7.31 17.89
C LEU A 48 -7.03 -8.73 18.37
N GLY A 49 -5.76 -9.12 18.32
CA GLY A 49 -5.28 -10.43 18.76
C GLY A 49 -5.50 -10.64 20.26
N ASP A 50 -5.23 -9.62 21.07
CA ASP A 50 -5.40 -9.66 22.53
C ASP A 50 -6.88 -9.78 22.92
N VAL A 51 -7.76 -9.02 22.29
CA VAL A 51 -9.23 -9.10 22.51
C VAL A 51 -9.75 -10.50 22.18
N ILE A 52 -9.33 -11.06 21.04
CA ILE A 52 -9.73 -12.42 20.63
C ILE A 52 -9.21 -13.45 21.62
N SER A 53 -7.94 -13.35 22.03
CA SER A 53 -7.27 -14.33 22.93
C SER A 53 -7.80 -14.26 24.34
N SER A 54 -8.31 -13.11 24.78
CA SER A 54 -8.87 -12.93 26.13
C SER A 54 -10.11 -13.78 26.41
N GLY A 55 -10.86 -14.15 25.34
CA GLY A 55 -12.14 -14.82 25.49
C GLY A 55 -13.24 -14.00 26.20
N ALA A 56 -12.99 -12.70 26.44
CA ALA A 56 -13.91 -11.86 27.20
C ALA A 56 -15.11 -11.38 26.40
N VAL A 57 -15.03 -11.45 25.06
CA VAL A 57 -16.11 -11.01 24.15
C VAL A 57 -16.45 -12.11 23.15
N PRO A 58 -17.68 -12.15 22.60
CA PRO A 58 -18.02 -13.06 21.53
C PRO A 58 -17.18 -12.79 20.28
N VAL A 59 -16.64 -13.87 19.69
CA VAL A 59 -15.80 -13.80 18.49
C VAL A 59 -16.41 -14.71 17.42
N LEU A 60 -16.57 -14.16 16.20
CA LEU A 60 -16.89 -14.93 15.01
C LEU A 60 -15.68 -14.91 14.08
N ARG A 61 -15.25 -16.07 13.62
CA ARG A 61 -14.16 -16.19 12.64
C ARG A 61 -14.70 -16.68 11.31
N LEU A 62 -14.32 -16.01 10.22
CA LEU A 62 -14.56 -16.47 8.86
C LEU A 62 -13.35 -17.31 8.44
N THR A 63 -13.57 -18.61 8.24
CA THR A 63 -12.50 -19.58 7.94
C THR A 63 -12.62 -20.18 6.54
N ASP A 64 -13.78 -20.04 5.92
CA ASP A 64 -14.06 -20.67 4.65
C ASP A 64 -13.63 -19.79 3.48
N VAL A 65 -12.76 -20.34 2.64
CA VAL A 65 -12.36 -19.73 1.37
C VAL A 65 -13.38 -20.13 0.30
N PHE A 66 -14.05 -19.15 -0.30
CA PHE A 66 -14.98 -19.41 -1.39
C PHE A 66 -14.29 -20.17 -2.53
N ARG A 67 -15.05 -21.02 -3.26
CA ARG A 67 -14.51 -21.85 -4.35
C ARG A 67 -13.74 -21.06 -5.42
N GLN A 68 -14.19 -19.86 -5.76
CA GLN A 68 -13.49 -19.01 -6.70
C GLN A 68 -12.14 -18.54 -6.16
N ALA A 69 -12.07 -18.18 -4.88
CA ALA A 69 -10.83 -17.79 -4.22
C ALA A 69 -9.85 -18.98 -4.05
N ALA A 70 -10.35 -20.22 -3.93
CA ALA A 70 -9.52 -21.42 -3.87
C ALA A 70 -8.76 -21.71 -5.19
N GLN A 71 -9.11 -21.06 -6.31
CA GLN A 71 -8.38 -21.16 -7.57
C GLN A 71 -7.28 -20.08 -7.69
N SER A 72 -7.31 -19.05 -6.85
CA SER A 72 -6.30 -18.00 -6.80
C SER A 72 -5.01 -18.51 -6.18
N ARG A 73 -3.91 -18.45 -6.93
CA ARG A 73 -2.57 -18.76 -6.39
C ARG A 73 -2.11 -17.71 -5.38
N ILE A 74 -2.55 -16.46 -5.49
CA ILE A 74 -2.29 -15.42 -4.47
C ILE A 74 -2.85 -15.86 -3.13
N ILE A 75 -4.14 -16.23 -3.06
CA ILE A 75 -4.80 -16.64 -1.82
C ILE A 75 -4.19 -17.91 -1.25
N MET A 76 -3.95 -18.92 -2.10
CA MET A 76 -3.33 -20.17 -1.66
C MET A 76 -1.90 -19.95 -1.16
N SER A 77 -1.13 -19.04 -1.80
CA SER A 77 0.22 -18.70 -1.35
C SER A 77 0.19 -17.95 -0.02
N ALA A 78 -0.72 -17.00 0.17
CA ALA A 78 -0.91 -16.29 1.42
C ALA A 78 -1.22 -17.25 2.58
N HIS A 79 -2.13 -18.21 2.39
CA HIS A 79 -2.43 -19.23 3.39
C HIS A 79 -1.22 -20.11 3.75
N ARG A 80 -0.43 -20.52 2.74
CA ARG A 80 0.80 -21.29 3.00
C ARG A 80 1.81 -20.49 3.81
N ILE A 81 2.04 -19.23 3.43
CA ILE A 81 2.96 -18.34 4.14
C ILE A 81 2.51 -18.16 5.59
N ASN A 82 1.22 -17.92 5.82
CA ASN A 82 0.66 -17.77 7.15
C ASN A 82 0.81 -19.02 8.03
N GLN A 83 0.81 -20.20 7.42
CA GLN A 83 1.09 -21.49 8.08
C GLN A 83 2.60 -21.79 8.22
N GLY A 84 3.48 -20.85 7.87
CA GLY A 84 4.92 -21.04 7.91
C GLY A 84 5.47 -21.92 6.79
N SER A 85 4.73 -22.13 5.72
CA SER A 85 5.12 -22.96 4.59
C SER A 85 5.49 -22.12 3.38
N ILE A 86 6.48 -22.55 2.60
CA ILE A 86 6.87 -21.87 1.36
C ILE A 86 5.77 -22.08 0.31
N PRO A 87 5.31 -21.01 -0.38
CA PRO A 87 4.36 -21.14 -1.47
C PRO A 87 4.96 -21.90 -2.66
N ASP A 88 4.11 -22.31 -3.60
CA ASP A 88 4.58 -22.88 -4.85
C ASP A 88 5.18 -21.79 -5.73
N LEU A 89 6.50 -21.82 -5.91
CA LEU A 89 7.27 -20.87 -6.69
C LEU A 89 7.49 -21.32 -8.14
N GLY A 90 6.98 -22.48 -8.52
CA GLY A 90 7.12 -23.01 -9.88
C GLY A 90 6.38 -22.15 -10.92
N PRO A 91 6.81 -22.25 -12.20
CA PRO A 91 6.09 -21.59 -13.29
C PRO A 91 4.66 -22.14 -13.36
N PRO A 92 3.65 -21.26 -13.56
CA PRO A 92 2.29 -21.72 -13.70
C PRO A 92 2.09 -22.51 -14.99
N GLU A 93 1.34 -23.61 -14.93
CA GLU A 93 0.99 -24.42 -16.11
C GLU A 93 -0.02 -23.73 -17.03
N ALA A 94 -0.77 -22.78 -16.50
CA ALA A 94 -1.80 -22.01 -17.20
C ALA A 94 -1.73 -20.53 -16.80
N GLU A 95 -2.74 -19.75 -17.18
CA GLU A 95 -2.90 -18.38 -16.72
C GLU A 95 -3.03 -18.34 -15.19
N SER A 96 -2.31 -17.42 -14.54
CA SER A 96 -2.18 -17.35 -13.10
C SER A 96 -2.19 -15.91 -12.64
N ASP A 97 -2.63 -15.70 -11.41
CA ASP A 97 -2.57 -14.42 -10.71
C ASP A 97 -1.29 -14.26 -9.86
N PHE A 98 -0.48 -15.31 -9.69
CA PHE A 98 0.76 -15.29 -8.91
C PHE A 98 1.94 -15.79 -9.73
N TYR A 99 3.03 -15.02 -9.72
CA TYR A 99 4.28 -15.31 -10.43
C TYR A 99 5.47 -15.07 -9.51
N PHE A 100 6.40 -16.01 -9.48
CA PHE A 100 7.69 -15.84 -8.83
C PHE A 100 8.76 -15.54 -9.89
N VAL A 101 9.56 -14.49 -9.66
CA VAL A 101 10.68 -14.10 -10.51
C VAL A 101 11.94 -14.11 -9.67
N GLN A 102 12.83 -15.06 -9.95
CA GLN A 102 14.08 -15.20 -9.21
C GLN A 102 15.03 -14.05 -9.49
N ALA A 103 15.68 -13.57 -8.43
CA ALA A 103 16.81 -12.65 -8.48
C ALA A 103 17.84 -13.11 -7.43
N ASP A 104 19.12 -13.14 -7.80
CA ASP A 104 20.17 -13.72 -6.95
C ASP A 104 20.81 -12.68 -6.02
N ASP A 105 20.62 -11.40 -6.31
CA ASP A 105 21.17 -10.26 -5.57
C ASP A 105 20.23 -9.03 -5.67
N PRO A 106 20.42 -8.00 -4.81
CA PRO A 106 19.58 -6.79 -4.82
C PRO A 106 19.61 -6.03 -6.15
N GLU A 107 20.75 -5.94 -6.82
CA GLU A 107 20.91 -5.24 -8.10
C GLU A 107 20.08 -5.93 -9.19
N THR A 108 20.19 -7.25 -9.29
CA THR A 108 19.37 -8.07 -10.19
C THR A 108 17.87 -7.91 -9.86
N ALA A 109 17.50 -7.86 -8.57
CA ALA A 109 16.11 -7.66 -8.16
C ALA A 109 15.58 -6.32 -8.65
N VAL A 110 16.31 -5.23 -8.49
CA VAL A 110 15.93 -3.89 -8.98
C VAL A 110 15.75 -3.90 -10.51
N ALA A 111 16.71 -4.48 -11.24
CA ALA A 111 16.63 -4.59 -12.70
C ALA A 111 15.37 -5.38 -13.14
N ARG A 112 15.04 -6.47 -12.42
CA ARG A 112 13.83 -7.26 -12.68
C ARG A 112 12.55 -6.48 -12.37
N ILE A 113 12.50 -5.72 -11.27
CA ILE A 113 11.36 -4.87 -10.93
C ILE A 113 11.11 -3.86 -12.04
N ILE A 114 12.15 -3.16 -12.49
CA ILE A 114 12.07 -2.18 -13.57
C ILE A 114 11.55 -2.83 -14.87
N GLU A 115 12.09 -4.00 -15.25
CA GLU A 115 11.65 -4.75 -16.43
C GLU A 115 10.17 -5.16 -16.32
N LEU A 116 9.76 -5.65 -15.14
CA LEU A 116 8.38 -6.07 -14.87
C LEU A 116 7.42 -4.90 -15.02
N VAL A 117 7.69 -3.78 -14.35
CA VAL A 117 6.81 -2.61 -14.32
C VAL A 117 6.75 -1.94 -15.69
N LYS A 118 7.89 -1.72 -16.34
CA LYS A 118 7.96 -1.00 -17.62
C LYS A 118 7.43 -1.82 -18.80
N THR A 119 7.67 -3.13 -18.80
CA THR A 119 7.56 -3.91 -20.04
C THR A 119 6.70 -5.15 -19.91
N ARG A 120 7.04 -6.04 -18.96
CA ARG A 120 6.46 -7.40 -18.96
C ARG A 120 5.01 -7.42 -18.55
N ILE A 121 4.66 -6.73 -17.45
CA ILE A 121 3.28 -6.67 -16.97
C ILE A 121 2.39 -5.89 -17.95
N PRO A 122 2.76 -4.66 -18.39
CA PRO A 122 1.99 -3.95 -19.41
C PRO A 122 1.75 -4.76 -20.69
N LYS A 123 2.81 -5.38 -21.22
CA LYS A 123 2.71 -6.16 -22.46
C LYS A 123 1.83 -7.41 -22.32
N ARG A 124 1.87 -8.07 -21.16
CA ARG A 124 1.14 -9.33 -20.94
C ARG A 124 -0.31 -9.12 -20.57
N PHE A 125 -0.59 -8.12 -19.73
CA PHE A 125 -1.89 -7.92 -19.11
C PHE A 125 -2.63 -6.66 -19.59
N GLY A 126 -1.99 -5.82 -20.42
CA GLY A 126 -2.58 -4.56 -20.90
C GLY A 126 -2.72 -3.49 -19.82
N LEU A 127 -1.94 -3.59 -18.75
CA LEU A 127 -2.00 -2.68 -17.60
C LEU A 127 -1.13 -1.44 -17.81
N ASP A 128 -1.58 -0.30 -17.31
CA ASP A 128 -0.80 0.94 -17.29
C ASP A 128 0.30 0.87 -16.22
N PRO A 129 1.57 1.13 -16.58
CA PRO A 129 2.69 0.99 -15.65
C PRO A 129 2.65 1.94 -14.45
N ILE A 130 1.99 3.11 -14.58
CA ILE A 130 1.89 4.10 -13.51
C ILE A 130 0.62 3.88 -12.70
N ARG A 131 -0.52 3.65 -13.38
CA ARG A 131 -1.83 3.60 -12.72
C ARG A 131 -2.14 2.24 -12.10
N ASP A 132 -1.81 1.17 -12.80
CA ASP A 132 -2.30 -0.17 -12.46
C ASP A 132 -1.27 -1.03 -11.72
N ILE A 133 0.01 -0.63 -11.73
CA ILE A 133 1.08 -1.41 -11.11
C ILE A 133 1.59 -0.69 -9.86
N GLN A 134 1.69 -1.45 -8.75
CA GLN A 134 2.26 -0.97 -7.50
C GLN A 134 3.46 -1.82 -7.08
N VAL A 135 4.58 -1.17 -6.80
CA VAL A 135 5.71 -1.84 -6.14
C VAL A 135 5.58 -1.67 -4.63
N LEU A 136 5.60 -2.78 -3.89
CA LEU A 136 5.47 -2.79 -2.43
C LEU A 136 6.76 -3.30 -1.79
N CYS A 137 7.48 -2.40 -1.13
CA CYS A 137 8.77 -2.67 -0.51
C CYS A 137 8.62 -2.96 0.99
N PRO A 138 9.41 -3.88 1.56
CA PRO A 138 9.46 -4.10 3.01
C PRO A 138 9.96 -2.87 3.78
N MET A 139 10.81 -2.03 3.16
CA MET A 139 11.40 -0.85 3.78
C MET A 139 11.58 0.32 2.81
N ASN A 140 11.79 1.54 3.36
CA ASN A 140 12.01 2.74 2.54
C ASN A 140 13.43 2.81 1.98
N ARG A 141 14.44 2.42 2.79
CA ARG A 141 15.86 2.58 2.46
C ARG A 141 16.47 1.28 1.92
N GLY A 142 17.62 1.40 1.26
CA GLY A 142 18.33 0.30 0.63
C GLY A 142 18.12 0.26 -0.89
N ASP A 143 18.87 -0.60 -1.60
CA ASP A 143 18.88 -0.65 -3.06
C ASP A 143 17.53 -1.01 -3.67
N ALA A 144 16.81 -1.94 -3.05
CA ALA A 144 15.42 -2.28 -3.38
C ALA A 144 14.40 -1.59 -2.45
N GLY A 145 14.77 -0.50 -1.80
CA GLY A 145 13.87 0.31 -0.96
C GLY A 145 12.97 1.23 -1.78
N ALA A 146 11.86 1.65 -1.19
CA ALA A 146 10.88 2.48 -1.87
C ALA A 146 11.45 3.81 -2.35
N ASP A 147 12.36 4.43 -1.58
CA ASP A 147 12.95 5.73 -1.93
C ASP A 147 13.79 5.67 -3.22
N GLN A 148 14.61 4.63 -3.40
CA GLN A 148 15.42 4.47 -4.61
C GLN A 148 14.55 4.05 -5.80
N LEU A 149 13.66 3.08 -5.60
CA LEU A 149 12.76 2.62 -6.67
C LEU A 149 11.83 3.72 -7.16
N ASN A 150 11.38 4.65 -6.31
CA ASN A 150 10.60 5.80 -6.74
C ASN A 150 11.37 6.67 -7.72
N ARG A 151 12.65 6.98 -7.45
CA ARG A 151 13.50 7.76 -8.36
C ARG A 151 13.68 7.05 -9.70
N ASP A 152 14.08 5.77 -9.64
CA ASP A 152 14.37 4.98 -10.83
C ASP A 152 13.13 4.82 -11.72
N LEU A 153 11.98 4.54 -11.12
CA LEU A 153 10.71 4.37 -11.84
C LEU A 153 10.16 5.71 -12.35
N GLN A 154 10.27 6.78 -11.58
CA GLN A 154 9.85 8.12 -12.01
C GLN A 154 10.63 8.55 -13.26
N ASP A 155 11.97 8.48 -13.23
CA ASP A 155 12.81 8.86 -14.36
C ASP A 155 12.54 8.01 -15.60
N LEU A 156 12.19 6.75 -15.41
CA LEU A 156 11.93 5.81 -16.49
C LEU A 156 10.54 5.92 -17.11
N LEU A 157 9.53 6.13 -16.27
CA LEU A 157 8.11 6.09 -16.68
C LEU A 157 7.55 7.49 -16.95
N ASN A 158 8.09 8.51 -16.30
CA ASN A 158 7.66 9.91 -16.43
C ASN A 158 8.85 10.87 -16.58
N PRO A 159 9.58 10.82 -17.70
CA PRO A 159 10.73 11.69 -17.96
C PRO A 159 10.32 13.12 -18.35
N ALA A 160 9.44 13.75 -17.57
CA ALA A 160 8.94 15.09 -17.82
C ALA A 160 10.04 16.15 -17.67
N GLN A 161 9.89 17.27 -18.41
CA GLN A 161 10.88 18.38 -18.38
C GLN A 161 10.62 19.38 -17.26
N LEU A 162 9.34 19.54 -16.85
CA LEU A 162 8.95 20.49 -15.80
C LEU A 162 8.80 19.77 -14.48
N GLU A 163 9.57 20.20 -13.49
CA GLU A 163 9.61 19.58 -12.18
C GLU A 163 9.73 20.61 -11.06
N VAL A 164 9.26 20.24 -9.88
CA VAL A 164 9.50 20.96 -8.64
C VAL A 164 10.19 20.04 -7.64
N GLU A 165 11.22 20.56 -6.98
CA GLU A 165 11.92 19.84 -5.92
C GLU A 165 11.52 20.36 -4.55
N ARG A 166 11.20 19.43 -3.63
CA ARG A 166 10.92 19.75 -2.23
C ARG A 166 11.39 18.63 -1.31
N GLY A 167 12.19 18.96 -0.30
CA GLY A 167 12.67 18.00 0.69
C GLY A 167 13.46 16.81 0.11
N GLY A 168 14.19 17.02 -1.00
CA GLY A 168 14.92 15.97 -1.73
C GLY A 168 14.02 15.04 -2.56
N ARG A 169 12.76 15.42 -2.77
CA ARG A 169 11.80 14.74 -3.64
C ARG A 169 11.49 15.62 -4.84
N VAL A 170 11.34 15.00 -5.98
CA VAL A 170 10.99 15.66 -7.24
C VAL A 170 9.57 15.28 -7.60
N PHE A 171 8.79 16.26 -8.06
CA PHE A 171 7.41 16.06 -8.52
C PHE A 171 7.26 16.61 -9.93
N ARG A 172 6.63 15.84 -10.81
CA ARG A 172 6.40 16.15 -12.23
C ARG A 172 4.93 15.94 -12.57
N ALA A 173 4.41 16.66 -13.54
CA ALA A 173 3.08 16.36 -14.08
C ALA A 173 3.05 14.90 -14.59
N GLY A 174 1.99 14.17 -14.28
CA GLY A 174 1.86 12.74 -14.56
C GLY A 174 2.37 11.79 -13.46
N ASP A 175 3.04 12.29 -12.44
CA ASP A 175 3.53 11.47 -11.33
C ASP A 175 2.40 10.83 -10.54
N LYS A 176 2.66 9.61 -10.10
CA LYS A 176 1.90 8.95 -9.04
C LYS A 176 2.43 9.38 -7.68
N VAL A 177 1.55 9.89 -6.84
CA VAL A 177 1.89 10.43 -5.52
C VAL A 177 1.01 9.83 -4.43
N MET A 178 1.47 9.87 -3.19
CA MET A 178 0.71 9.48 -2.01
C MET A 178 0.72 10.63 -1.00
N GLN A 179 -0.46 10.92 -0.45
CA GLN A 179 -0.62 11.77 0.72
C GLN A 179 -0.09 11.02 1.96
N ILE A 180 0.70 11.68 2.79
CA ILE A 180 1.32 11.03 3.97
C ILE A 180 0.86 11.59 5.31
N GLU A 181 -0.03 12.57 5.27
CA GLU A 181 -0.68 13.19 6.44
C GLU A 181 -2.17 13.42 6.13
N ASN A 182 -3.01 13.40 7.17
CA ASN A 182 -4.41 13.74 6.97
C ASN A 182 -4.57 15.24 6.79
N ASP A 183 -5.23 15.66 5.73
CA ASP A 183 -5.69 17.04 5.50
C ASP A 183 -7.21 17.06 5.38
N TYR A 184 -7.87 17.41 6.47
CA TYR A 184 -9.33 17.42 6.56
C TYR A 184 -9.97 18.55 5.75
N ASP A 185 -9.24 19.65 5.52
CA ASP A 185 -9.74 20.79 4.75
C ASP A 185 -9.72 20.48 3.25
N LYS A 186 -8.72 19.75 2.80
CA LYS A 186 -8.60 19.24 1.42
C LYS A 186 -9.30 17.90 1.21
N GLU A 187 -9.79 17.28 2.30
CA GLU A 187 -10.41 15.95 2.32
C GLU A 187 -9.52 14.86 1.68
N VAL A 188 -8.22 14.90 1.93
CA VAL A 188 -7.25 13.86 1.55
C VAL A 188 -6.58 13.30 2.80
N TYR A 189 -6.30 12.01 2.77
CA TYR A 189 -5.88 11.28 3.96
C TYR A 189 -4.58 10.54 3.76
N ASN A 190 -3.92 10.21 4.86
CA ASN A 190 -2.69 9.42 4.83
C ASN A 190 -2.93 8.06 4.15
N GLY A 191 -2.17 7.81 3.10
CA GLY A 191 -2.29 6.62 2.25
C GLY A 191 -3.05 6.84 0.94
N ASP A 192 -3.77 7.97 0.78
CA ASP A 192 -4.48 8.26 -0.47
C ASP A 192 -3.48 8.38 -1.63
N ILE A 193 -3.76 7.68 -2.72
CA ILE A 193 -3.00 7.73 -3.96
C ILE A 193 -3.65 8.75 -4.91
N GLY A 194 -2.81 9.62 -5.46
CA GLY A 194 -3.22 10.60 -6.47
C GLY A 194 -2.24 10.65 -7.64
N TYR A 195 -2.61 11.45 -8.63
CA TYR A 195 -1.79 11.70 -9.82
C TYR A 195 -1.64 13.20 -10.01
N VAL A 196 -0.42 13.65 -10.27
CA VAL A 196 -0.13 15.07 -10.50
C VAL A 196 -0.66 15.46 -11.87
N ASP A 197 -1.64 16.35 -11.90
CA ASP A 197 -2.21 16.87 -13.14
C ASP A 197 -1.34 17.97 -13.73
N ASP A 198 -0.79 18.85 -12.87
CA ASP A 198 -0.06 20.04 -13.32
C ASP A 198 0.94 20.54 -12.25
N VAL A 199 2.02 21.16 -12.71
CA VAL A 199 3.01 21.87 -11.89
C VAL A 199 3.16 23.28 -12.46
N ASP A 200 2.81 24.29 -11.68
CA ASP A 200 2.90 25.70 -12.05
C ASP A 200 3.96 26.44 -11.20
N PRO A 201 5.18 26.60 -11.74
CA PRO A 201 6.26 27.31 -11.01
C PRO A 201 5.98 28.80 -10.80
N ASP A 202 5.22 29.43 -11.70
CA ASP A 202 4.91 30.86 -11.61
C ASP A 202 3.90 31.14 -10.51
N ALA A 203 2.90 30.27 -10.35
CA ALA A 203 1.96 30.30 -9.25
C ALA A 203 2.54 29.71 -7.95
N GLY A 204 3.60 28.90 -8.02
CA GLY A 204 4.15 28.15 -6.89
C GLY A 204 3.23 27.05 -6.41
N GLU A 205 2.49 26.42 -7.33
CA GLU A 205 1.45 25.43 -7.05
C GLU A 205 1.66 24.12 -7.82
N LEU A 206 1.21 23.02 -7.19
CA LEU A 206 1.06 21.71 -7.80
C LEU A 206 -0.42 21.28 -7.67
N LYS A 207 -0.99 20.74 -8.74
CA LYS A 207 -2.33 20.17 -8.74
C LYS A 207 -2.25 18.66 -8.87
N ALA A 208 -2.94 17.95 -7.97
CA ALA A 208 -3.03 16.49 -8.00
C ALA A 208 -4.49 16.05 -7.91
N ASN A 209 -4.80 14.92 -8.53
CA ASN A 209 -6.14 14.32 -8.54
C ASN A 209 -6.15 13.05 -7.69
N PHE A 210 -7.01 13.02 -6.69
CA PHE A 210 -7.27 11.87 -5.82
C PHE A 210 -8.70 11.38 -6.08
N ASP A 211 -8.85 10.29 -6.81
CA ASP A 211 -10.12 9.65 -7.15
C ASP A 211 -11.18 10.62 -7.73
N GLY A 212 -10.74 11.50 -8.66
CA GLY A 212 -11.60 12.49 -9.31
C GLY A 212 -11.70 13.82 -8.57
N ARG A 213 -11.08 13.94 -7.39
CA ARG A 213 -10.99 15.19 -6.63
C ARG A 213 -9.68 15.91 -6.96
N ALA A 214 -9.77 17.07 -7.56
CA ALA A 214 -8.62 17.94 -7.81
C ALA A 214 -8.24 18.69 -6.53
N VAL A 215 -6.99 18.57 -6.10
CA VAL A 215 -6.42 19.21 -4.92
C VAL A 215 -5.21 20.05 -5.33
N THR A 216 -5.18 21.30 -4.85
CA THR A 216 -4.05 22.21 -5.07
C THR A 216 -3.16 22.27 -3.84
N TYR A 217 -1.85 22.13 -4.05
CA TYR A 217 -0.80 22.27 -3.03
C TYR A 217 0.09 23.43 -3.39
N GLY A 218 0.27 24.38 -2.46
CA GLY A 218 1.39 25.30 -2.56
C GLY A 218 2.72 24.54 -2.42
N PHE A 219 3.81 25.03 -3.01
CA PHE A 219 5.10 24.33 -2.93
C PHE A 219 5.59 24.15 -1.49
N GLY A 220 5.14 25.00 -0.55
CA GLY A 220 5.40 24.85 0.89
C GLY A 220 4.71 23.65 1.53
N GLU A 221 3.66 23.12 0.93
CA GLU A 221 2.85 22.00 1.44
C GLU A 221 3.30 20.63 0.88
N LEU A 222 4.22 20.59 -0.10
CA LEU A 222 4.66 19.36 -0.76
C LEU A 222 5.39 18.37 0.17
N ASP A 223 5.73 18.78 1.38
CA ASP A 223 6.24 17.86 2.41
C ASP A 223 5.21 16.80 2.82
N THR A 224 3.92 17.04 2.57
CA THR A 224 2.81 16.11 2.82
C THR A 224 2.61 15.08 1.70
N LEU A 225 3.34 15.22 0.59
CA LEU A 225 3.30 14.30 -0.55
C LEU A 225 4.61 13.52 -0.69
N VAL A 226 4.50 12.32 -1.24
CA VAL A 226 5.65 11.52 -1.68
C VAL A 226 5.38 10.90 -3.04
N PRO A 227 6.40 10.72 -3.91
CA PRO A 227 6.26 9.85 -5.08
C PRO A 227 5.83 8.45 -4.64
N ALA A 228 4.95 7.79 -5.39
CA ALA A 228 4.29 6.55 -4.99
C ALA A 228 4.32 5.44 -6.06
N TYR A 229 5.29 5.43 -6.96
CA TYR A 229 5.57 4.30 -7.84
C TYR A 229 5.93 3.05 -7.03
N ALA A 230 6.66 3.25 -5.93
CA ALA A 230 6.94 2.28 -4.90
C ALA A 230 6.50 2.82 -3.53
N ALA A 231 5.92 1.98 -2.70
CA ALA A 231 5.51 2.30 -1.33
C ALA A 231 5.91 1.18 -0.37
N THR A 232 5.90 1.42 0.93
CA THR A 232 6.06 0.32 1.88
C THR A 232 4.77 -0.49 2.00
N ILE A 233 4.91 -1.79 2.32
CA ILE A 233 3.78 -2.69 2.52
C ILE A 233 2.83 -2.12 3.59
N HIS A 234 3.36 -1.54 4.68
CA HIS A 234 2.54 -0.91 5.72
C HIS A 234 1.69 0.26 5.21
N LYS A 235 2.24 1.10 4.32
CA LYS A 235 1.49 2.24 3.76
C LYS A 235 0.43 1.84 2.74
N SER A 236 0.51 0.62 2.23
CA SER A 236 -0.44 0.08 1.26
C SER A 236 -1.48 -0.84 1.90
N GLN A 237 -1.45 -0.98 3.22
CA GLN A 237 -2.45 -1.77 3.95
C GLN A 237 -3.83 -1.14 3.75
N GLY A 238 -4.84 -1.98 3.47
CA GLY A 238 -6.18 -1.53 3.10
C GLY A 238 -6.36 -1.06 1.66
N SER A 239 -5.28 -1.04 0.84
CA SER A 239 -5.36 -0.66 -0.59
C SER A 239 -5.37 -1.87 -1.50
N GLU A 240 -5.98 -1.73 -2.69
CA GLU A 240 -6.04 -2.75 -3.73
C GLU A 240 -5.42 -2.22 -5.03
N TYR A 241 -4.70 -3.09 -5.74
CA TYR A 241 -4.05 -2.74 -7.01
C TYR A 241 -4.25 -3.85 -8.04
N PRO A 242 -4.45 -3.53 -9.34
CA PRO A 242 -4.57 -4.53 -10.40
C PRO A 242 -3.36 -5.45 -10.52
N ALA A 243 -2.16 -4.91 -10.30
CA ALA A 243 -0.92 -5.70 -10.24
C ALA A 243 0.02 -5.18 -9.14
N VAL A 244 0.65 -6.12 -8.44
CA VAL A 244 1.60 -5.82 -7.35
C VAL A 244 2.92 -6.53 -7.61
N VAL A 245 4.03 -5.82 -7.39
CA VAL A 245 5.39 -6.37 -7.43
C VAL A 245 6.01 -6.23 -6.04
N ILE A 246 6.40 -7.34 -5.42
CA ILE A 246 6.96 -7.36 -4.06
C ILE A 246 8.39 -7.93 -4.11
N PRO A 247 9.43 -7.13 -3.88
CA PRO A 247 10.78 -7.65 -3.67
C PRO A 247 10.88 -8.33 -2.30
N VAL A 248 11.38 -9.57 -2.29
CA VAL A 248 11.70 -10.31 -1.06
C VAL A 248 13.18 -10.66 -1.10
N LEU A 249 13.96 -10.08 -0.22
CA LEU A 249 15.40 -10.29 -0.11
C LEU A 249 15.74 -10.96 1.22
N THR A 250 16.89 -11.62 1.29
CA THR A 250 17.36 -12.34 2.48
C THR A 250 17.60 -11.44 3.71
N GLN A 251 17.70 -10.13 3.49
CA GLN A 251 17.88 -9.13 4.55
C GLN A 251 16.54 -8.63 5.13
N HIS A 252 15.41 -9.11 4.63
CA HIS A 252 14.05 -8.77 5.10
C HIS A 252 13.46 -9.88 6.03
#